data_545cf2ba7c9c7d74ce43a7d074cbe4ba
#
_entry.id   545cf2ba7c9c7d74ce43a7d074cbe4ba
#
_cell.length_a   1.000
_cell.length_b   1.000
_cell.length_c   1.000
_cell.angle_alpha   90.00
_cell.angle_beta   90.00
_cell.angle_gamma   90.00
#
_symmetry.space_group_name_H-M   'P 1'
#
loop_
_entity.id
_entity.type
_entity.pdbx_description
1 polymer ?
#
loop_
_entity_poly.entity_id
_entity_poly.type
_entity_poly.pdbx_seq_one_letter_code
_entity_poly.pdbx_strand_id
1 'polypeptide(L)'
;MSIQIYNTLSKRKEEFKPLEPGKVKMYVCGPTVYNLIHIGNARPMIVFDTVRRYMEYKGYEVNYVSNFTDVDDKIIKKANEEGVEPSVISERYIAECKKDMEGMNIEPATKNPKATEEIGGMLDMIQTLIDKGHAYPAADGTVYFRTRSFKGYGKLSHKNLDDLQGGNRSLLVSGEDQKEDPLDFVLWKPKKEGEPYWDSCWCQGRPGWHIECSVMSKRYLGEEIDIHAGGEDLIFPHHENEIAQSEAANDKPFAKYWMHNAFLNIDNRKMSKSLGNFFTVREISEKYDLQVLRFFMLSAHYRSPLNFSADLMEAAKNGYERIVTSVDNLKFLLEKAADAEMSEEEKQLVT
;
A
#
# COMPACT_ATOMS: atom_id res chain seq x y z
N MET A 1 -13.05 -2.66 -25.42
CA MET A 1 -11.61 -2.29 -25.33
C MET A 1 -10.99 -3.08 -24.19
N SER A 2 -9.81 -3.69 -24.41
CA SER A 2 -9.07 -4.37 -23.35
C SER A 2 -8.49 -3.36 -22.36
N ILE A 3 -8.38 -3.76 -21.08
CA ILE A 3 -7.74 -2.94 -20.05
C ILE A 3 -6.23 -3.03 -20.24
N GLN A 4 -5.55 -1.89 -20.22
CA GLN A 4 -4.09 -1.79 -20.30
C GLN A 4 -3.53 -1.30 -18.97
N ILE A 5 -2.58 -2.04 -18.38
CA ILE A 5 -1.89 -1.71 -17.15
C ILE A 5 -0.41 -1.44 -17.43
N TYR A 6 0.14 -0.36 -16.89
CA TYR A 6 1.57 -0.20 -16.85
C TYR A 6 2.13 -1.05 -15.73
N ASN A 7 2.92 -2.05 -16.08
CA ASN A 7 3.53 -2.97 -15.13
C ASN A 7 4.95 -2.49 -14.77
N THR A 8 5.18 -2.16 -13.49
CA THR A 8 6.49 -1.72 -13.02
C THR A 8 7.57 -2.78 -13.23
N LEU A 9 7.21 -4.07 -13.11
CA LEU A 9 8.13 -5.19 -13.28
C LEU A 9 8.72 -5.23 -14.70
N SER A 10 7.88 -5.07 -15.73
CA SER A 10 8.31 -5.10 -17.13
C SER A 10 8.62 -3.72 -17.73
N LYS A 11 8.28 -2.63 -17.01
CA LYS A 11 8.34 -1.24 -17.49
C LYS A 11 7.54 -0.96 -18.76
N ARG A 12 6.48 -1.71 -19.01
CA ARG A 12 5.63 -1.60 -20.21
C ARG A 12 4.16 -1.56 -19.87
N LYS A 13 3.36 -1.03 -20.79
CA LYS A 13 1.91 -1.24 -20.79
C LYS A 13 1.62 -2.63 -21.32
N GLU A 14 0.83 -3.37 -20.58
CA GLU A 14 0.43 -4.74 -20.90
C GLU A 14 -1.09 -4.87 -20.84
N GLU A 15 -1.63 -5.70 -21.70
CA GLU A 15 -3.04 -6.07 -21.62
C GLU A 15 -3.29 -6.83 -20.31
N PHE A 16 -4.28 -6.39 -19.55
CA PHE A 16 -4.67 -7.07 -18.32
C PHE A 16 -5.38 -8.39 -18.65
N LYS A 17 -4.81 -9.46 -18.13
CA LYS A 17 -5.36 -10.83 -18.22
C LYS A 17 -5.34 -11.42 -16.82
N PRO A 18 -6.51 -11.57 -16.17
CA PRO A 18 -6.54 -12.10 -14.80
C PRO A 18 -6.07 -13.55 -14.76
N LEU A 19 -5.62 -14.00 -13.59
CA LEU A 19 -5.26 -15.40 -13.31
C LEU A 19 -6.51 -16.30 -13.40
N GLU A 20 -7.64 -15.80 -12.92
CA GLU A 20 -8.94 -16.48 -12.98
C GLU A 20 -9.92 -15.62 -13.77
N PRO A 21 -10.57 -16.17 -14.82
CA PRO A 21 -11.50 -15.40 -15.63
C PRO A 21 -12.61 -14.73 -14.80
N GLY A 22 -12.80 -13.44 -14.99
CA GLY A 22 -13.83 -12.66 -14.31
C GLY A 22 -13.47 -12.22 -12.90
N LYS A 23 -12.34 -12.65 -12.32
CA LYS A 23 -11.90 -12.28 -10.97
C LYS A 23 -10.58 -11.55 -10.96
N VAL A 24 -10.37 -10.69 -9.97
CA VAL A 24 -9.13 -9.96 -9.77
C VAL A 24 -8.71 -10.08 -8.31
N LYS A 25 -7.51 -10.59 -8.06
CA LYS A 25 -6.85 -10.65 -6.77
C LYS A 25 -5.91 -9.46 -6.64
N MET A 26 -6.25 -8.50 -5.79
CA MET A 26 -5.51 -7.25 -5.66
C MET A 26 -5.07 -7.01 -4.22
N TYR A 27 -3.76 -6.87 -4.02
CA TYR A 27 -3.16 -6.50 -2.74
C TYR A 27 -2.56 -5.10 -2.82
N VAL A 28 -2.89 -4.26 -1.84
CA VAL A 28 -2.33 -2.91 -1.71
C VAL A 28 -1.75 -2.75 -0.32
N CYS A 29 -0.43 -2.47 -0.23
CA CYS A 29 0.20 -2.24 1.05
C CYS A 29 -0.44 -1.08 1.79
N GLY A 30 -0.91 -1.36 3.00
CA GLY A 30 -1.58 -0.40 3.87
C GLY A 30 -0.61 0.40 4.76
N PRO A 31 -1.13 1.33 5.55
CA PRO A 31 -0.31 2.19 6.39
C PRO A 31 0.13 1.51 7.69
N THR A 32 1.25 1.97 8.25
CA THR A 32 1.59 1.75 9.64
C THR A 32 0.76 2.68 10.52
N VAL A 33 -0.01 2.11 11.44
CA VAL A 33 -1.06 2.82 12.19
C VAL A 33 -0.57 3.37 13.53
N TYR A 34 0.32 4.36 13.47
CA TYR A 34 0.90 5.01 14.65
C TYR A 34 0.46 6.47 14.82
N ASN A 35 -0.19 7.05 13.82
CA ASN A 35 -0.65 8.45 13.81
C ASN A 35 -1.76 8.63 12.76
N LEU A 36 -2.41 9.79 12.76
CA LEU A 36 -3.30 10.20 11.65
C LEU A 36 -2.55 10.07 10.31
N ILE A 37 -3.26 9.59 9.30
CA ILE A 37 -2.68 9.46 7.96
C ILE A 37 -2.41 10.83 7.35
N HIS A 38 -1.29 10.96 6.66
CA HIS A 38 -0.99 12.16 5.92
C HIS A 38 -1.47 12.07 4.47
N ILE A 39 -1.57 13.21 3.79
CA ILE A 39 -2.06 13.27 2.40
C ILE A 39 -1.25 12.41 1.42
N GLY A 40 0.02 12.14 1.71
CA GLY A 40 0.83 11.19 0.94
C GLY A 40 0.35 9.74 1.07
N ASN A 41 -0.17 9.33 2.25
CA ASN A 41 -0.79 8.01 2.43
C ASN A 41 -2.16 7.94 1.73
N ALA A 42 -2.89 9.06 1.68
CA ALA A 42 -4.19 9.13 1.01
C ALA A 42 -4.09 8.85 -0.49
N ARG A 43 -2.99 9.25 -1.13
CA ARG A 43 -2.82 9.10 -2.58
C ARG A 43 -2.93 7.65 -3.07
N PRO A 44 -2.15 6.68 -2.58
CA PRO A 44 -2.32 5.28 -2.98
C PRO A 44 -3.72 4.75 -2.64
N MET A 45 -4.30 5.12 -1.50
CA MET A 45 -5.64 4.67 -1.11
C MET A 45 -6.69 5.11 -2.14
N ILE A 46 -6.67 6.39 -2.55
CA ILE A 46 -7.59 6.95 -3.55
C ILE A 46 -7.34 6.34 -4.95
N VAL A 47 -6.08 6.24 -5.35
CA VAL A 47 -5.70 5.73 -6.68
C VAL A 47 -6.15 4.28 -6.83
N PHE A 48 -5.84 3.42 -5.86
CA PHE A 48 -6.13 2.00 -5.98
C PHE A 48 -7.60 1.66 -5.68
N ASP A 49 -8.32 2.46 -4.90
CA ASP A 49 -9.77 2.42 -4.85
C ASP A 49 -10.39 2.73 -6.24
N THR A 50 -9.85 3.72 -6.94
CA THR A 50 -10.31 4.04 -8.30
C THR A 50 -10.00 2.92 -9.30
N VAL A 51 -8.83 2.27 -9.20
CA VAL A 51 -8.50 1.09 -10.01
C VAL A 51 -9.48 -0.05 -9.74
N ARG A 52 -9.76 -0.35 -8.45
CA ARG A 52 -10.74 -1.34 -8.03
C ARG A 52 -12.11 -1.06 -8.67
N ARG A 53 -12.67 0.14 -8.46
CA ARG A 53 -13.98 0.54 -9.01
C ARG A 53 -14.02 0.43 -10.53
N TYR A 54 -12.93 0.76 -11.20
CA TYR A 54 -12.85 0.62 -12.66
C TYR A 54 -12.85 -0.85 -13.10
N MET A 55 -12.17 -1.74 -12.39
CA MET A 55 -12.21 -3.18 -12.66
C MET A 55 -13.64 -3.73 -12.44
N GLU A 56 -14.30 -3.34 -11.34
CA GLU A 56 -15.68 -3.70 -11.03
C GLU A 56 -16.65 -3.18 -12.11
N TYR A 57 -16.49 -1.94 -12.54
CA TYR A 57 -17.25 -1.36 -13.66
C TYR A 57 -17.06 -2.15 -14.97
N LYS A 58 -15.89 -2.75 -15.17
CA LYS A 58 -15.60 -3.63 -16.32
C LYS A 58 -16.12 -5.06 -16.15
N GLY A 59 -16.82 -5.35 -15.06
CA GLY A 59 -17.47 -6.63 -14.79
C GLY A 59 -16.60 -7.66 -14.08
N TYR A 60 -15.46 -7.26 -13.49
CA TYR A 60 -14.65 -8.16 -12.66
C TYR A 60 -15.16 -8.17 -11.22
N GLU A 61 -15.12 -9.34 -10.59
CA GLU A 61 -15.20 -9.49 -9.15
C GLU A 61 -13.82 -9.22 -8.56
N VAL A 62 -13.67 -8.15 -7.76
CA VAL A 62 -12.38 -7.74 -7.21
C VAL A 62 -12.27 -8.13 -5.74
N ASN A 63 -11.38 -9.06 -5.42
CA ASN A 63 -10.95 -9.32 -4.06
C ASN A 63 -9.81 -8.36 -3.70
N TYR A 64 -10.17 -7.25 -3.02
CA TYR A 64 -9.25 -6.18 -2.64
C TYR A 64 -8.82 -6.34 -1.20
N VAL A 65 -7.52 -6.58 -0.97
CA VAL A 65 -6.92 -6.72 0.36
C VAL A 65 -5.94 -5.59 0.61
N SER A 66 -6.09 -4.92 1.76
CA SER A 66 -5.15 -3.89 2.21
C SER A 66 -4.96 -4.02 3.72
N ASN A 67 -3.73 -4.21 4.17
CA ASN A 67 -3.41 -4.47 5.55
C ASN A 67 -3.35 -3.20 6.42
N PHE A 68 -3.33 -3.42 7.74
CA PHE A 68 -2.81 -2.47 8.71
C PHE A 68 -1.56 -3.07 9.36
N THR A 69 -0.43 -2.36 9.25
CA THR A 69 0.76 -2.68 10.06
C THR A 69 0.54 -2.12 11.45
N ASP A 70 0.14 -3.00 12.38
CA ASP A 70 -0.25 -2.68 13.76
C ASP A 70 0.83 -3.06 14.79
N VAL A 71 2.00 -3.50 14.33
CA VAL A 71 3.22 -3.70 15.12
C VAL A 71 4.44 -3.12 14.38
N ASP A 72 5.05 -2.08 14.94
CA ASP A 72 6.19 -1.37 14.35
C ASP A 72 6.92 -0.54 15.42
N ASP A 73 8.19 -0.22 15.19
CA ASP A 73 8.99 0.61 16.11
C ASP A 73 8.34 1.97 16.41
N LYS A 74 7.62 2.57 15.43
CA LYS A 74 6.92 3.84 15.58
C LYS A 74 5.71 3.74 16.52
N ILE A 75 4.97 2.60 16.43
CA ILE A 75 3.83 2.32 17.31
C ILE A 75 4.33 2.14 18.75
N ILE A 76 5.38 1.33 18.93
CA ILE A 76 5.99 1.07 20.24
C ILE A 76 6.51 2.36 20.87
N LYS A 77 7.25 3.16 20.10
CA LYS A 77 7.74 4.46 20.56
C LYS A 77 6.61 5.36 21.04
N LYS A 78 5.54 5.47 20.25
CA LYS A 78 4.37 6.30 20.59
C LYS A 78 3.63 5.78 21.83
N ALA A 79 3.49 4.46 21.95
CA ALA A 79 2.89 3.81 23.11
C ALA A 79 3.68 4.13 24.39
N ASN A 80 5.00 4.04 24.33
CA ASN A 80 5.89 4.41 25.46
C ASN A 80 5.80 5.89 25.81
N GLU A 81 5.70 6.79 24.81
CA GLU A 81 5.52 8.23 25.03
C GLU A 81 4.19 8.55 25.71
N GLU A 82 3.12 7.80 25.39
CA GLU A 82 1.78 8.00 25.97
C GLU A 82 1.53 7.14 27.24
N GLY A 83 2.44 6.22 27.58
CA GLY A 83 2.29 5.33 28.74
C GLY A 83 1.14 4.32 28.58
N VAL A 84 0.90 3.83 27.35
CA VAL A 84 -0.16 2.87 27.02
C VAL A 84 0.40 1.66 26.29
N GLU A 85 -0.40 0.59 26.18
CA GLU A 85 -0.03 -0.57 25.36
C GLU A 85 -0.01 -0.23 23.86
N PRO A 86 0.90 -0.84 23.06
CA PRO A 86 0.98 -0.64 21.61
C PRO A 86 -0.34 -0.90 20.87
N SER A 87 -1.12 -1.87 21.34
CA SER A 87 -2.44 -2.17 20.78
C SER A 87 -3.44 -1.02 20.91
N VAL A 88 -3.37 -0.22 21.99
CA VAL A 88 -4.22 0.97 22.18
C VAL A 88 -3.92 2.01 21.10
N ILE A 89 -2.64 2.19 20.75
CA ILE A 89 -2.23 3.12 19.69
C ILE A 89 -2.73 2.62 18.34
N SER A 90 -2.45 1.35 18.00
CA SER A 90 -2.83 0.82 16.69
C SER A 90 -4.34 0.81 16.47
N GLU A 91 -5.15 0.37 17.44
CA GLU A 91 -6.60 0.37 17.33
C GLU A 91 -7.17 1.78 17.17
N ARG A 92 -6.64 2.76 17.94
CA ARG A 92 -7.02 4.17 17.79
C ARG A 92 -6.80 4.66 16.37
N TYR A 93 -5.60 4.45 15.84
CA TYR A 93 -5.27 4.99 14.51
C TYR A 93 -5.81 4.16 13.36
N ILE A 94 -6.17 2.89 13.54
CA ILE A 94 -7.00 2.14 12.59
C ILE A 94 -8.39 2.79 12.50
N ALA A 95 -9.02 3.11 13.63
CA ALA A 95 -10.33 3.75 13.64
C ALA A 95 -10.29 5.14 12.96
N GLU A 96 -9.27 5.96 13.27
CA GLU A 96 -9.09 7.28 12.65
C GLU A 96 -8.80 7.17 11.14
N CYS A 97 -7.98 6.19 10.72
CA CYS A 97 -7.70 5.93 9.31
C CYS A 97 -8.96 5.55 8.54
N LYS A 98 -9.80 4.66 9.09
CA LYS A 98 -11.08 4.27 8.48
C LYS A 98 -12.02 5.46 8.33
N LYS A 99 -12.09 6.34 9.33
CA LYS A 99 -12.90 7.58 9.27
C LYS A 99 -12.41 8.52 8.16
N ASP A 100 -11.09 8.69 8.02
CA ASP A 100 -10.53 9.51 6.95
C ASP A 100 -10.78 8.88 5.57
N MET A 101 -10.68 7.54 5.46
CA MET A 101 -11.00 6.81 4.22
C MET A 101 -12.48 6.98 3.82
N GLU A 102 -13.40 6.87 4.79
CA GLU A 102 -14.84 7.10 4.56
C GLU A 102 -15.08 8.53 4.04
N GLY A 103 -14.47 9.54 4.67
CA GLY A 103 -14.56 10.92 4.21
C GLY A 103 -14.07 11.15 2.79
N MET A 104 -13.03 10.40 2.37
CA MET A 104 -12.53 10.40 1.00
C MET A 104 -13.35 9.50 0.04
N ASN A 105 -14.47 8.95 0.47
CA ASN A 105 -15.30 8.01 -0.29
C ASN A 105 -14.50 6.79 -0.83
N ILE A 106 -13.59 6.27 -0.02
CA ILE A 106 -12.87 5.03 -0.32
C ILE A 106 -13.73 3.86 0.15
N GLU A 107 -13.98 2.90 -0.74
CA GLU A 107 -14.75 1.71 -0.40
C GLU A 107 -13.98 0.83 0.59
N PRO A 108 -14.66 0.24 1.60
CA PRO A 108 -14.04 -0.73 2.48
C PRO A 108 -13.39 -1.87 1.69
N ALA A 109 -12.16 -2.24 2.05
CA ALA A 109 -11.50 -3.39 1.44
C ALA A 109 -12.31 -4.67 1.70
N THR A 110 -12.18 -5.66 0.83
CA THR A 110 -12.74 -7.01 1.06
C THR A 110 -12.20 -7.57 2.37
N LYS A 111 -10.93 -7.30 2.66
CA LYS A 111 -10.29 -7.65 3.94
C LYS A 111 -9.21 -6.61 4.29
N ASN A 112 -9.20 -6.21 5.57
CA ASN A 112 -8.10 -5.45 6.17
C ASN A 112 -7.43 -6.31 7.24
N PRO A 113 -6.47 -7.19 6.91
CA PRO A 113 -5.76 -7.98 7.90
C PRO A 113 -4.83 -7.09 8.74
N LYS A 114 -4.59 -7.49 9.99
CA LYS A 114 -3.60 -6.90 10.88
C LYS A 114 -2.38 -7.82 10.97
N ALA A 115 -1.18 -7.24 11.04
CA ALA A 115 0.05 -8.01 11.15
C ALA A 115 0.06 -8.89 12.41
N THR A 116 -0.45 -8.39 13.54
CA THR A 116 -0.51 -9.14 14.80
C THR A 116 -1.43 -10.37 14.77
N GLU A 117 -2.40 -10.41 13.85
CA GLU A 117 -3.31 -11.54 13.67
C GLU A 117 -2.69 -12.67 12.81
N GLU A 118 -1.55 -12.41 12.16
CA GLU A 118 -0.95 -13.30 11.15
C GLU A 118 0.43 -13.85 11.56
N ILE A 119 0.81 -13.73 12.82
CA ILE A 119 2.12 -14.17 13.34
C ILE A 119 2.41 -15.64 13.04
N GLY A 120 1.44 -16.53 13.23
CA GLY A 120 1.62 -17.96 12.93
C GLY A 120 2.04 -18.19 11.47
N GLY A 121 1.36 -17.56 10.52
CA GLY A 121 1.71 -17.64 9.11
C GLY A 121 3.09 -17.04 8.78
N MET A 122 3.53 -16.02 9.53
CA MET A 122 4.86 -15.45 9.39
C MET A 122 5.93 -16.43 9.86
N LEU A 123 5.73 -17.08 11.02
CA LEU A 123 6.64 -18.08 11.53
C LEU A 123 6.76 -19.27 10.56
N ASP A 124 5.64 -19.74 10.01
CA ASP A 124 5.62 -20.85 9.03
C ASP A 124 6.37 -20.48 7.74
N MET A 125 6.17 -19.27 7.22
CA MET A 125 6.87 -18.80 6.02
C MET A 125 8.37 -18.64 6.28
N ILE A 126 8.77 -18.09 7.41
CA ILE A 126 10.17 -17.94 7.81
C ILE A 126 10.84 -19.34 7.92
N GLN A 127 10.18 -20.30 8.56
CA GLN A 127 10.70 -21.67 8.65
C GLN A 127 10.85 -22.28 7.26
N THR A 128 9.87 -22.11 6.38
CA THR A 128 9.96 -22.57 4.98
C THR A 128 11.17 -21.97 4.27
N LEU A 129 11.44 -20.68 4.47
CA LEU A 129 12.61 -20.01 3.88
C LEU A 129 13.94 -20.55 4.44
N ILE A 130 13.99 -20.88 5.74
CA ILE A 130 15.17 -21.51 6.36
C ILE A 130 15.39 -22.91 5.78
N ASP A 131 14.36 -23.72 5.72
CA ASP A 131 14.43 -25.11 5.22
C ASP A 131 14.88 -25.17 3.75
N LYS A 132 14.51 -24.13 2.96
CA LYS A 132 14.96 -23.96 1.57
C LYS A 132 16.32 -23.27 1.41
N GLY A 133 16.96 -22.86 2.50
CA GLY A 133 18.27 -22.20 2.48
C GLY A 133 18.26 -20.72 2.10
N HIS A 134 17.07 -20.10 2.06
CA HIS A 134 16.89 -18.68 1.77
C HIS A 134 16.91 -17.76 3.00
N ALA A 135 16.89 -18.35 4.20
CA ALA A 135 17.01 -17.60 5.44
C ALA A 135 17.90 -18.34 6.43
N TYR A 136 18.37 -17.63 7.46
CA TYR A 136 19.21 -18.20 8.51
C TYR A 136 18.99 -17.49 9.84
N PRO A 137 19.01 -18.22 10.97
CA PRO A 137 19.02 -17.64 12.29
C PRO A 137 20.44 -17.21 12.69
N ALA A 138 20.57 -16.02 13.26
CA ALA A 138 21.79 -15.53 13.88
C ALA A 138 21.88 -15.94 15.35
N ALA A 139 23.04 -15.72 15.99
CA ALA A 139 23.31 -16.17 17.35
C ALA A 139 22.41 -15.51 18.41
N ASP A 140 21.92 -14.30 18.18
CA ASP A 140 20.97 -13.57 19.05
C ASP A 140 19.50 -13.96 18.84
N GLY A 141 19.22 -14.88 17.88
CA GLY A 141 17.88 -15.29 17.51
C GLY A 141 17.22 -14.43 16.44
N THR A 142 17.90 -13.40 15.91
CA THR A 142 17.44 -12.68 14.70
C THR A 142 17.44 -13.63 13.51
N VAL A 143 16.38 -13.62 12.70
CA VAL A 143 16.36 -14.37 11.44
C VAL A 143 16.46 -13.40 10.28
N TYR A 144 17.42 -13.66 9.40
CA TYR A 144 17.68 -12.87 8.19
C TYR A 144 17.31 -13.65 6.93
N PHE A 145 16.79 -12.93 5.93
CA PHE A 145 16.69 -13.43 4.57
C PHE A 145 18.06 -13.28 3.89
N ARG A 146 18.55 -14.36 3.28
CA ARG A 146 19.80 -14.41 2.53
C ARG A 146 19.57 -13.87 1.12
N THR A 147 19.74 -12.54 0.93
CA THR A 147 19.38 -11.83 -0.30
C THR A 147 20.01 -12.41 -1.55
N ARG A 148 21.30 -12.79 -1.50
CA ARG A 148 22.01 -13.38 -2.64
C ARG A 148 21.57 -14.80 -3.00
N SER A 149 20.82 -15.48 -2.14
CA SER A 149 20.27 -16.80 -2.45
C SER A 149 19.10 -16.72 -3.45
N PHE A 150 18.45 -15.57 -3.56
CA PHE A 150 17.37 -15.34 -4.51
C PHE A 150 17.90 -14.68 -5.78
N LYS A 151 18.10 -15.47 -6.84
CA LYS A 151 18.71 -15.01 -8.10
C LYS A 151 17.93 -13.91 -8.83
N GLY A 152 16.64 -13.75 -8.52
CA GLY A 152 15.77 -12.73 -9.10
C GLY A 152 15.74 -11.39 -8.34
N TYR A 153 16.56 -11.22 -7.30
CA TYR A 153 16.55 -9.98 -6.51
C TYR A 153 16.98 -8.77 -7.35
N GLY A 154 16.21 -7.70 -7.23
CA GLY A 154 16.40 -6.49 -8.06
C GLY A 154 15.56 -6.45 -9.33
N LYS A 155 14.75 -7.49 -9.62
CA LYS A 155 13.95 -7.55 -10.86
C LYS A 155 12.83 -6.51 -10.93
N LEU A 156 12.26 -6.08 -9.80
CA LEU A 156 11.22 -5.04 -9.75
C LEU A 156 11.83 -3.64 -9.77
N SER A 157 12.82 -3.42 -8.91
CA SER A 157 13.49 -2.12 -8.76
C SER A 157 14.47 -1.83 -9.89
N HIS A 158 14.84 -2.86 -10.66
CA HIS A 158 15.90 -2.83 -11.68
C HIS A 158 17.25 -2.38 -11.13
N LYS A 159 17.51 -2.70 -9.87
CA LYS A 159 18.79 -2.41 -9.19
C LYS A 159 19.70 -3.62 -9.27
N ASN A 160 20.97 -3.36 -9.49
CA ASN A 160 21.99 -4.37 -9.38
C ASN A 160 22.44 -4.50 -7.91
N LEU A 161 22.55 -5.71 -7.40
CA LEU A 161 22.99 -5.98 -6.02
C LEU A 161 24.39 -5.42 -5.73
N ASP A 162 25.28 -5.46 -6.71
CA ASP A 162 26.68 -4.99 -6.52
C ASP A 162 26.73 -3.46 -6.39
N ASP A 163 25.85 -2.74 -7.10
CA ASP A 163 25.73 -1.28 -6.99
C ASP A 163 25.16 -0.84 -5.62
N LEU A 164 24.33 -1.69 -4.98
CA LEU A 164 23.75 -1.42 -3.67
C LEU A 164 24.78 -1.48 -2.54
N GLN A 165 25.84 -2.27 -2.67
CA GLN A 165 26.91 -2.36 -1.65
C GLN A 165 27.72 -1.06 -1.53
N GLY A 166 27.90 -0.32 -2.63
CA GLY A 166 28.69 0.92 -2.65
C GLY A 166 28.05 2.11 -1.90
N GLY A 167 26.74 2.10 -1.68
CA GLY A 167 25.97 3.23 -1.12
C GLY A 167 25.54 3.10 0.33
N ASN A 168 25.63 1.91 0.94
CA ASN A 168 24.91 1.56 2.17
C ASN A 168 25.73 1.61 3.47
N ARG A 169 26.83 2.37 3.53
CA ARG A 169 27.55 2.59 4.81
C ARG A 169 26.73 3.29 5.91
N SER A 170 25.59 3.89 5.56
CA SER A 170 24.70 4.61 6.49
C SER A 170 23.50 3.82 7.01
N LEU A 171 23.27 2.59 6.55
CA LEU A 171 22.15 1.73 6.96
C LEU A 171 22.52 0.69 8.02
N LEU A 172 23.72 0.73 8.57
CA LEU A 172 24.11 -0.09 9.72
C LEU A 172 23.37 0.43 10.97
N VAL A 173 22.19 -0.11 11.22
CA VAL A 173 21.51 0.01 12.50
C VAL A 173 22.28 -0.85 13.51
N SER A 174 22.55 -0.33 14.70
CA SER A 174 23.27 -1.06 15.78
C SER A 174 22.60 -2.42 16.04
N GLY A 175 23.36 -3.51 15.95
CA GLY A 175 22.89 -4.90 16.07
C GLY A 175 22.95 -5.72 14.80
N GLU A 176 23.42 -5.16 13.67
CA GLU A 176 23.49 -5.83 12.38
C GLU A 176 24.83 -6.56 12.12
N ASP A 177 25.68 -6.69 13.14
CA ASP A 177 27.01 -7.32 13.04
C ASP A 177 26.97 -8.84 12.75
N GLN A 178 25.75 -9.43 12.74
CA GLN A 178 25.55 -10.87 12.57
C GLN A 178 25.02 -11.25 11.17
N LYS A 179 24.93 -10.30 10.24
CA LYS A 179 24.54 -10.60 8.87
C LYS A 179 25.67 -11.30 8.10
N GLU A 180 25.31 -12.31 7.31
CA GLU A 180 26.25 -12.93 6.36
C GLU A 180 26.60 -11.99 5.20
N ASP A 181 25.63 -11.18 4.75
CA ASP A 181 25.80 -10.13 3.73
C ASP A 181 25.09 -8.84 4.18
N PRO A 182 25.69 -7.65 3.96
CA PRO A 182 25.06 -6.36 4.30
C PRO A 182 23.69 -6.13 3.67
N LEU A 183 23.37 -6.80 2.58
CA LEU A 183 22.09 -6.71 1.88
C LEU A 183 21.00 -7.59 2.49
N ASP A 184 21.36 -8.50 3.40
CA ASP A 184 20.39 -9.37 4.06
C ASP A 184 19.44 -8.53 4.92
N PHE A 185 18.18 -8.91 4.97
CA PHE A 185 17.15 -8.16 5.68
C PHE A 185 16.44 -9.01 6.72
N VAL A 186 15.93 -8.36 7.75
CA VAL A 186 15.34 -9.02 8.92
C VAL A 186 13.96 -9.59 8.57
N LEU A 187 13.76 -10.87 8.92
CA LEU A 187 12.46 -11.55 8.90
C LEU A 187 11.85 -11.65 10.30
N TRP A 188 12.67 -11.87 11.32
CA TRP A 188 12.29 -11.96 12.72
C TRP A 188 13.37 -11.30 13.60
N LYS A 189 12.99 -10.53 14.60
CA LYS A 189 13.93 -9.85 15.49
C LYS A 189 13.59 -10.09 16.95
N PRO A 190 14.61 -10.28 17.83
CA PRO A 190 14.41 -10.44 19.26
C PRO A 190 13.67 -9.25 19.87
N LYS A 191 12.85 -9.52 20.88
CA LYS A 191 12.18 -8.49 21.66
C LYS A 191 13.19 -7.64 22.41
N LYS A 192 12.89 -6.36 22.59
CA LYS A 192 13.52 -5.49 23.57
C LYS A 192 12.60 -5.32 24.77
N GLU A 193 13.12 -4.78 25.87
CA GLU A 193 12.32 -4.51 27.03
C GLU A 193 11.16 -3.53 26.70
N GLY A 194 9.94 -3.89 27.13
CA GLY A 194 8.75 -3.08 26.86
C GLY A 194 8.16 -3.23 25.45
N GLU A 195 8.71 -4.12 24.58
CA GLU A 195 8.15 -4.40 23.27
C GLU A 195 7.15 -5.57 23.30
N PRO A 196 6.07 -5.53 22.46
CA PRO A 196 5.25 -6.69 22.23
C PRO A 196 6.07 -7.80 21.58
N TYR A 197 5.79 -9.06 21.92
CA TYR A 197 6.53 -10.19 21.40
C TYR A 197 5.67 -11.45 21.30
N TRP A 198 6.13 -12.37 20.49
CA TRP A 198 5.59 -13.71 20.32
C TRP A 198 6.70 -14.74 20.47
N ASP A 199 6.33 -15.94 20.91
CA ASP A 199 7.26 -17.05 21.01
C ASP A 199 7.57 -17.61 19.60
N SER A 200 8.83 -17.93 19.37
CA SER A 200 9.28 -18.63 18.19
C SER A 200 10.36 -19.66 18.58
N CYS A 201 10.75 -20.54 17.67
CA CYS A 201 11.84 -21.47 17.90
C CYS A 201 13.23 -20.80 17.93
N TRP A 202 13.34 -19.53 17.50
CA TRP A 202 14.59 -18.79 17.46
C TRP A 202 14.77 -17.89 18.69
N CYS A 203 13.74 -17.13 19.02
CA CYS A 203 13.71 -16.27 20.22
C CYS A 203 12.29 -15.73 20.46
N GLN A 204 12.03 -15.18 21.64
CA GLN A 204 10.90 -14.29 21.84
C GLN A 204 11.14 -13.00 21.06
N GLY A 205 10.24 -12.65 20.14
CA GLY A 205 10.50 -11.56 19.23
C GLY A 205 9.28 -11.11 18.45
N ARG A 206 9.52 -10.40 17.38
CA ARG A 206 8.49 -9.86 16.49
C ARG A 206 8.94 -9.87 15.02
N PRO A 207 7.99 -9.83 14.06
CA PRO A 207 8.31 -9.87 12.65
C PRO A 207 9.11 -8.65 12.19
N GLY A 208 9.88 -8.85 11.12
CA GLY A 208 10.37 -7.78 10.26
C GLY A 208 9.24 -7.23 9.40
N TRP A 209 9.38 -5.99 8.97
CA TRP A 209 8.33 -5.28 8.22
C TRP A 209 7.91 -5.96 6.90
N HIS A 210 8.85 -6.62 6.21
CA HIS A 210 8.59 -7.12 4.86
C HIS A 210 7.83 -8.44 4.82
N ILE A 211 7.92 -9.28 5.87
CA ILE A 211 7.28 -10.59 5.91
C ILE A 211 5.75 -10.49 6.04
N GLU A 212 5.27 -9.41 6.64
CA GLU A 212 3.86 -9.18 6.92
C GLU A 212 3.00 -9.25 5.65
N CYS A 213 3.32 -8.43 4.65
CA CYS A 213 2.55 -8.34 3.41
C CYS A 213 2.62 -9.62 2.57
N SER A 214 3.78 -10.30 2.54
CA SER A 214 3.93 -11.59 1.87
C SER A 214 2.97 -12.63 2.45
N VAL A 215 2.89 -12.71 3.77
CA VAL A 215 2.03 -13.69 4.46
C VAL A 215 0.55 -13.32 4.33
N MET A 216 0.19 -12.05 4.55
CA MET A 216 -1.19 -11.61 4.44
C MET A 216 -1.73 -11.74 3.01
N SER A 217 -0.90 -11.42 2.00
CA SER A 217 -1.26 -11.63 0.60
C SER A 217 -1.52 -13.11 0.30
N LYS A 218 -0.59 -13.98 0.70
CA LYS A 218 -0.75 -15.44 0.51
C LYS A 218 -2.01 -15.98 1.18
N ARG A 219 -2.28 -15.56 2.42
CA ARG A 219 -3.42 -16.05 3.20
C ARG A 219 -4.77 -15.70 2.57
N TYR A 220 -4.94 -14.46 2.11
CA TYR A 220 -6.24 -13.96 1.67
C TYR A 220 -6.44 -14.00 0.15
N LEU A 221 -5.37 -14.07 -0.64
CA LEU A 221 -5.42 -14.05 -2.11
C LEU A 221 -4.76 -15.27 -2.75
N GLY A 222 -3.95 -16.02 -2.01
CA GLY A 222 -3.21 -17.19 -2.51
C GLY A 222 -1.76 -16.87 -2.83
N GLU A 223 -1.05 -17.87 -3.34
CA GLU A 223 0.41 -17.79 -3.59
C GLU A 223 0.76 -16.89 -4.78
N GLU A 224 -0.15 -16.73 -5.72
CA GLU A 224 -0.03 -15.88 -6.89
C GLU A 224 -1.25 -14.95 -6.98
N ILE A 225 -1.00 -13.65 -7.23
CA ILE A 225 -2.03 -12.63 -7.31
C ILE A 225 -1.96 -11.86 -8.63
N ASP A 226 -3.08 -11.22 -9.02
CA ASP A 226 -3.12 -10.43 -10.24
C ASP A 226 -2.35 -9.12 -10.10
N ILE A 227 -2.68 -8.31 -9.10
CA ILE A 227 -2.13 -6.97 -8.91
C ILE A 227 -1.58 -6.81 -7.50
N HIS A 228 -0.32 -6.41 -7.40
CA HIS A 228 0.29 -5.88 -6.19
C HIS A 228 0.60 -4.39 -6.38
N ALA A 229 0.22 -3.56 -5.40
CA ALA A 229 0.29 -2.11 -5.59
C ALA A 229 0.65 -1.33 -4.31
N GLY A 230 1.13 -0.10 -4.52
CA GLY A 230 1.50 0.82 -3.44
C GLY A 230 2.14 2.10 -3.95
N GLY A 231 2.74 2.89 -3.07
CA GLY A 231 3.55 4.05 -3.43
C GLY A 231 4.86 3.64 -4.11
N GLU A 232 5.43 4.49 -4.95
CA GLU A 232 6.71 4.20 -5.62
C GLU A 232 7.90 4.09 -4.65
N ASP A 233 7.79 4.62 -3.43
CA ASP A 233 8.75 4.44 -2.34
C ASP A 233 8.82 3.00 -1.83
N LEU A 234 7.76 2.21 -2.03
CA LEU A 234 7.72 0.80 -1.67
C LEU A 234 8.40 -0.11 -2.70
N ILE A 235 8.65 0.35 -3.93
CA ILE A 235 9.32 -0.47 -4.95
C ILE A 235 10.59 -1.09 -4.38
N PHE A 236 11.39 -0.29 -3.66
CA PHE A 236 12.62 -0.73 -3.00
C PHE A 236 12.80 -0.05 -1.64
N PRO A 237 13.08 -0.81 -0.56
CA PRO A 237 13.30 -2.26 -0.57
C PRO A 237 12.04 -3.12 -0.38
N HIS A 238 10.88 -2.56 0.01
CA HIS A 238 9.75 -3.31 0.56
C HIS A 238 9.18 -4.37 -0.43
N HIS A 239 8.70 -3.94 -1.59
CA HIS A 239 8.11 -4.84 -2.59
C HIS A 239 9.15 -5.80 -3.22
N GLU A 240 10.39 -5.36 -3.38
CA GLU A 240 11.46 -6.24 -3.82
C GLU A 240 11.71 -7.37 -2.81
N ASN A 241 11.70 -7.06 -1.51
CA ASN A 241 11.84 -8.03 -0.44
C ASN A 241 10.62 -8.96 -0.35
N GLU A 242 9.41 -8.45 -0.57
CA GLU A 242 8.20 -9.28 -0.64
C GLU A 242 8.26 -10.29 -1.79
N ILE A 243 8.75 -9.88 -2.96
CA ILE A 243 9.00 -10.78 -4.09
C ILE A 243 9.96 -11.89 -3.69
N ALA A 244 11.10 -11.52 -3.09
CA ALA A 244 12.12 -12.48 -2.69
C ALA A 244 11.55 -13.51 -1.69
N GLN A 245 10.83 -13.06 -0.68
CA GLN A 245 10.19 -13.91 0.32
C GLN A 245 9.14 -14.84 -0.30
N SER A 246 8.20 -14.26 -1.04
CA SER A 246 7.05 -15.00 -1.57
C SER A 246 7.46 -16.02 -2.63
N GLU A 247 8.34 -15.63 -3.56
CA GLU A 247 8.77 -16.51 -4.63
C GLU A 247 9.74 -17.59 -4.15
N ALA A 248 10.64 -17.27 -3.21
CA ALA A 248 11.51 -18.28 -2.60
C ALA A 248 10.72 -19.29 -1.75
N ALA A 249 9.70 -18.84 -1.02
CA ALA A 249 8.88 -19.73 -0.21
C ALA A 249 7.97 -20.63 -1.05
N ASN A 250 7.37 -20.10 -2.14
CA ASN A 250 6.29 -20.77 -2.87
C ASN A 250 6.73 -21.40 -4.21
N ASP A 251 7.94 -21.13 -4.71
CA ASP A 251 8.45 -21.56 -6.04
C ASP A 251 7.54 -21.13 -7.20
N LYS A 252 6.87 -19.97 -7.06
CA LYS A 252 5.92 -19.41 -8.02
C LYS A 252 6.09 -17.89 -8.13
N PRO A 253 5.74 -17.27 -9.25
CA PRO A 253 5.62 -15.81 -9.34
C PRO A 253 4.68 -15.29 -8.26
N PHE A 254 5.03 -14.16 -7.64
CA PHE A 254 4.20 -13.59 -6.58
C PHE A 254 3.03 -12.78 -7.13
N ALA A 255 3.31 -11.80 -7.99
CA ALA A 255 2.28 -10.97 -8.59
C ALA A 255 2.55 -10.77 -10.08
N LYS A 256 1.46 -10.80 -10.86
CA LYS A 256 1.51 -10.65 -12.31
C LYS A 256 1.73 -9.21 -12.75
N TYR A 257 1.06 -8.27 -12.07
CA TYR A 257 1.15 -6.83 -12.36
C TYR A 257 1.54 -6.07 -11.10
N TRP A 258 2.52 -5.18 -11.24
CA TRP A 258 3.00 -4.30 -10.20
C TRP A 258 2.64 -2.86 -10.54
N MET A 259 1.81 -2.22 -9.71
CA MET A 259 1.35 -0.86 -9.94
C MET A 259 1.83 0.07 -8.81
N HIS A 260 2.45 1.19 -9.20
CA HIS A 260 2.95 2.16 -8.24
C HIS A 260 2.49 3.57 -8.59
N ASN A 261 1.98 4.31 -7.60
CA ASN A 261 1.70 5.72 -7.75
C ASN A 261 2.94 6.55 -7.38
N ALA A 262 3.14 7.63 -8.12
CA ALA A 262 4.24 8.55 -7.86
C ALA A 262 4.02 9.40 -6.59
N PHE A 263 5.08 10.09 -6.13
CA PHE A 263 5.07 10.92 -4.93
C PHE A 263 4.11 12.11 -5.00
N LEU A 264 3.70 12.53 -3.81
CA LEU A 264 3.08 13.82 -3.59
C LEU A 264 4.14 14.80 -3.07
N ASN A 265 4.31 15.91 -3.77
CA ASN A 265 5.14 17.04 -3.34
C ASN A 265 4.26 18.12 -2.69
N ILE A 266 4.84 18.92 -1.82
CA ILE A 266 4.22 20.09 -1.21
C ILE A 266 5.02 21.32 -1.65
N ASP A 267 4.39 22.25 -2.33
CA ASP A 267 5.03 23.45 -2.87
C ASP A 267 6.36 23.13 -3.61
N ASN A 268 6.31 22.13 -4.49
CA ASN A 268 7.43 21.59 -5.27
C ASN A 268 8.58 21.00 -4.42
N ARG A 269 8.34 20.66 -3.16
CA ARG A 269 9.31 20.03 -2.27
C ARG A 269 8.76 18.70 -1.74
N LYS A 270 9.65 17.78 -1.45
CA LYS A 270 9.27 16.52 -0.79
C LYS A 270 8.62 16.83 0.57
N MET A 271 7.49 16.17 0.85
CA MET A 271 6.83 16.29 2.15
C MET A 271 7.72 15.73 3.26
N SER A 272 7.90 16.50 4.34
CA SER A 272 8.71 16.10 5.48
C SER A 272 8.25 16.81 6.75
N LYS A 273 8.18 16.08 7.88
CA LYS A 273 7.88 16.68 9.19
C LYS A 273 8.91 17.72 9.61
N SER A 274 10.19 17.51 9.28
CA SER A 274 11.28 18.43 9.61
C SER A 274 11.22 19.76 8.84
N LEU A 275 10.54 19.77 7.68
CA LEU A 275 10.36 20.97 6.87
C LEU A 275 9.07 21.73 7.21
N GLY A 276 8.25 21.22 8.14
CA GLY A 276 6.96 21.83 8.49
C GLY A 276 5.93 21.82 7.36
N ASN A 277 6.15 21.07 6.29
CA ASN A 277 5.27 20.93 5.14
C ASN A 277 4.54 19.57 5.15
N PHE A 278 4.19 19.09 6.31
CA PHE A 278 3.51 17.82 6.53
C PHE A 278 2.05 18.08 6.89
N PHE A 279 1.11 17.55 6.10
CA PHE A 279 -0.32 17.71 6.34
C PHE A 279 -0.99 16.35 6.52
N THR A 280 -1.77 16.21 7.57
CA THR A 280 -2.67 15.09 7.77
C THR A 280 -3.95 15.28 6.93
N VAL A 281 -4.63 14.19 6.62
CA VAL A 281 -5.96 14.23 5.96
C VAL A 281 -6.94 15.01 6.86
N ARG A 282 -6.81 14.86 8.18
CA ARG A 282 -7.66 15.56 9.16
C ARG A 282 -7.50 17.08 9.10
N GLU A 283 -6.27 17.60 9.03
CA GLU A 283 -6.01 19.04 8.88
C GLU A 283 -6.57 19.58 7.54
N ILE A 284 -6.54 18.77 6.49
CA ILE A 284 -7.17 19.16 5.21
C ILE A 284 -8.70 19.21 5.36
N SER A 285 -9.29 18.26 6.10
CA SER A 285 -10.75 18.23 6.32
C SER A 285 -11.32 19.43 7.08
N GLU A 286 -10.47 20.17 7.80
CA GLU A 286 -10.87 21.43 8.47
C GLU A 286 -11.14 22.57 7.48
N LYS A 287 -10.61 22.48 6.25
CA LYS A 287 -10.69 23.53 5.24
C LYS A 287 -11.45 23.12 3.99
N TYR A 288 -11.42 21.83 3.64
CA TYR A 288 -11.98 21.30 2.41
C TYR A 288 -12.78 20.02 2.69
N ASP A 289 -13.87 19.84 1.96
CA ASP A 289 -14.49 18.52 1.87
C ASP A 289 -13.47 17.50 1.34
N LEU A 290 -13.38 16.33 1.95
CA LEU A 290 -12.44 15.29 1.55
C LEU A 290 -12.71 14.72 0.14
N GLN A 291 -13.92 14.94 -0.42
CA GLN A 291 -14.20 14.69 -1.84
C GLN A 291 -13.39 15.60 -2.76
N VAL A 292 -13.15 16.86 -2.33
CA VAL A 292 -12.27 17.79 -3.06
C VAL A 292 -10.82 17.28 -3.04
N LEU A 293 -10.35 16.75 -1.89
CA LEU A 293 -9.03 16.12 -1.81
C LEU A 293 -8.93 14.91 -2.74
N ARG A 294 -9.96 14.06 -2.76
CA ARG A 294 -10.05 12.92 -3.70
C ARG A 294 -9.99 13.40 -5.16
N PHE A 295 -10.78 14.38 -5.52
CA PHE A 295 -10.80 14.95 -6.86
C PHE A 295 -9.43 15.54 -7.26
N PHE A 296 -8.79 16.26 -6.34
CA PHE A 296 -7.43 16.76 -6.52
C PHE A 296 -6.42 15.62 -6.77
N MET A 297 -6.44 14.58 -5.95
CA MET A 297 -5.50 13.44 -6.09
C MET A 297 -5.63 12.71 -7.44
N LEU A 298 -6.83 12.74 -8.04
CA LEU A 298 -7.13 12.15 -9.35
C LEU A 298 -6.94 13.11 -10.52
N SER A 299 -6.59 14.37 -10.28
CA SER A 299 -6.41 15.39 -11.34
C SER A 299 -5.17 15.15 -12.22
N ALA A 300 -4.22 14.33 -11.76
CA ALA A 300 -3.05 13.93 -12.51
C ALA A 300 -3.00 12.40 -12.68
N HIS A 301 -2.30 11.95 -13.71
CA HIS A 301 -2.06 10.52 -13.89
C HIS A 301 -1.32 9.95 -12.68
N TYR A 302 -1.74 8.76 -12.19
CA TYR A 302 -1.24 8.20 -10.93
C TYR A 302 0.28 8.01 -10.88
N ARG A 303 0.96 7.78 -12.03
CA ARG A 303 2.41 7.64 -12.14
C ARG A 303 3.16 8.97 -12.30
N SER A 304 2.47 10.09 -12.36
CA SER A 304 3.09 11.41 -12.40
C SER A 304 3.15 12.01 -11.01
N PRO A 305 4.28 12.63 -10.60
CA PRO A 305 4.31 13.40 -9.36
C PRO A 305 3.19 14.44 -9.34
N LEU A 306 2.55 14.58 -8.19
CA LEU A 306 1.49 15.57 -7.98
C LEU A 306 1.99 16.61 -6.98
N ASN A 307 1.84 17.88 -7.32
CA ASN A 307 2.20 18.97 -6.42
C ASN A 307 0.97 19.47 -5.68
N PHE A 308 1.01 19.45 -4.36
CA PHE A 308 -0.03 20.00 -3.50
C PHE A 308 0.31 21.45 -3.16
N SER A 309 -0.67 22.33 -3.36
CA SER A 309 -0.63 23.72 -2.91
C SER A 309 -2.05 24.23 -2.64
N ALA A 310 -2.19 25.32 -1.87
CA ALA A 310 -3.48 25.90 -1.57
C ALA A 310 -4.23 26.32 -2.86
N ASP A 311 -3.53 26.94 -3.82
CA ASP A 311 -4.13 27.38 -5.09
C ASP A 311 -4.66 26.21 -5.92
N LEU A 312 -3.93 25.08 -5.95
CA LEU A 312 -4.37 23.88 -6.67
C LEU A 312 -5.55 23.20 -5.97
N MET A 313 -5.63 23.26 -4.65
CA MET A 313 -6.80 22.77 -3.92
C MET A 313 -8.03 23.64 -4.17
N GLU A 314 -7.90 24.96 -4.21
CA GLU A 314 -9.00 25.88 -4.59
C GLU A 314 -9.46 25.62 -6.03
N ALA A 315 -8.53 25.41 -6.96
CA ALA A 315 -8.87 25.05 -8.34
C ALA A 315 -9.61 23.71 -8.41
N ALA A 316 -9.18 22.71 -7.63
CA ALA A 316 -9.86 21.43 -7.54
C ALA A 316 -11.26 21.55 -6.94
N LYS A 317 -11.43 22.37 -5.89
CA LYS A 317 -12.72 22.67 -5.28
C LYS A 317 -13.70 23.26 -6.30
N ASN A 318 -13.28 24.31 -7.01
CA ASN A 318 -14.11 24.95 -8.04
C ASN A 318 -14.49 23.96 -9.16
N GLY A 319 -13.55 23.09 -9.58
CA GLY A 319 -13.80 22.05 -10.58
C GLY A 319 -14.81 21.01 -10.10
N TYR A 320 -14.66 20.53 -8.87
CA TYR A 320 -15.56 19.57 -8.24
C TYR A 320 -16.97 20.13 -8.05
N GLU A 321 -17.10 21.35 -7.51
CA GLU A 321 -18.40 22.04 -7.31
C GLU A 321 -19.17 22.21 -8.63
N ARG A 322 -18.49 22.49 -9.75
CA ARG A 322 -19.14 22.58 -11.07
C ARG A 322 -19.75 21.24 -11.49
N ILE A 323 -19.06 20.12 -11.22
CA ILE A 323 -19.59 18.78 -11.53
C ILE A 323 -20.79 18.47 -10.65
N VAL A 324 -20.69 18.71 -9.33
CA VAL A 324 -21.81 18.50 -8.39
C VAL A 324 -23.03 19.32 -8.80
N THR A 325 -22.85 20.61 -9.07
CA THR A 325 -23.95 21.50 -9.52
C THR A 325 -24.59 20.96 -10.81
N SER A 326 -23.79 20.45 -11.76
CA SER A 326 -24.33 19.90 -13.00
C SER A 326 -25.18 18.63 -12.75
N VAL A 327 -24.69 17.75 -11.84
CA VAL A 327 -25.43 16.55 -11.44
C VAL A 327 -26.72 16.88 -10.73
N ASP A 328 -26.70 17.87 -9.81
CA ASP A 328 -27.90 18.29 -9.07
C ASP A 328 -28.94 18.96 -9.99
N ASN A 329 -28.48 19.72 -10.97
CA ASN A 329 -29.38 20.29 -11.99
C ASN A 329 -30.01 19.15 -12.84
N LEU A 330 -29.24 18.13 -13.21
CA LEU A 330 -29.81 16.98 -13.95
C LEU A 330 -30.81 16.20 -13.11
N LYS A 331 -30.56 15.97 -11.82
CA LYS A 331 -31.49 15.33 -10.88
C LYS A 331 -32.80 16.15 -10.79
N PHE A 332 -32.69 17.46 -10.61
CA PHE A 332 -33.84 18.36 -10.58
C PHE A 332 -34.66 18.28 -11.87
N LEU A 333 -34.02 18.22 -13.04
CA LEU A 333 -34.71 18.09 -14.31
C LEU A 333 -35.41 16.73 -14.42
N LEU A 334 -34.77 15.65 -13.98
CA LEU A 334 -35.34 14.31 -13.97
C LEU A 334 -36.59 14.21 -13.08
N GLU A 335 -36.56 14.83 -11.89
CA GLU A 335 -37.73 14.86 -10.98
C GLU A 335 -38.94 15.57 -11.60
N LYS A 336 -38.72 16.51 -12.55
CA LYS A 336 -39.75 17.28 -13.22
C LYS A 336 -40.07 16.80 -14.63
N ALA A 337 -39.30 15.87 -15.15
CA ALA A 337 -39.53 15.29 -16.48
C ALA A 337 -40.83 14.48 -16.47
N ALA A 338 -41.66 14.65 -17.48
CA ALA A 338 -42.77 13.75 -17.72
C ALA A 338 -42.26 12.51 -18.46
N ASP A 339 -42.81 11.33 -18.15
CA ASP A 339 -42.62 10.14 -18.95
C ASP A 339 -43.23 10.37 -20.34
N ALA A 340 -42.38 10.73 -21.29
CA ALA A 340 -42.75 10.90 -22.71
C ALA A 340 -41.78 10.07 -23.57
N GLU A 341 -42.29 9.60 -24.72
CA GLU A 341 -41.43 8.97 -25.72
C GLU A 341 -40.43 9.98 -26.27
N MET A 342 -39.15 9.60 -26.38
CA MET A 342 -38.12 10.42 -26.98
C MET A 342 -38.46 10.76 -28.44
N SER A 343 -38.33 12.01 -28.82
CA SER A 343 -38.37 12.44 -30.22
C SER A 343 -37.22 11.81 -31.03
N GLU A 344 -37.35 11.77 -32.35
CA GLU A 344 -36.27 11.26 -33.20
C GLU A 344 -34.97 12.06 -33.12
N GLU A 345 -35.06 13.37 -32.82
CA GLU A 345 -33.89 14.21 -32.56
C GLU A 345 -33.21 13.85 -31.25
N GLU A 346 -33.97 13.57 -30.18
CA GLU A 346 -33.41 13.13 -28.88
C GLU A 346 -32.78 11.73 -28.99
N LYS A 347 -33.37 10.81 -29.74
CA LYS A 347 -32.78 9.49 -30.00
C LYS A 347 -31.43 9.57 -30.72
N GLN A 348 -31.25 10.55 -31.63
CA GLN A 348 -29.98 10.79 -32.32
C GLN A 348 -28.90 11.39 -31.42
N LEU A 349 -29.25 12.08 -30.33
CA LEU A 349 -28.28 12.65 -29.39
C LEU A 349 -27.74 11.63 -28.38
N VAL A 350 -28.42 10.49 -28.19
CA VAL A 350 -28.07 9.46 -27.22
C VAL A 350 -27.32 8.27 -27.87
N THR A 351 -27.25 8.19 -29.20
CA THR A 351 -26.46 7.23 -29.94
C THR A 351 -25.06 7.74 -30.26
#